data_09f68cef05197ae6c6cc4ae6174e12ae
#
_entry.id   09f68cef05197ae6c6cc4ae6174e12ae
#
_cell.length_a   1.000
_cell.length_b   1.000
_cell.length_c   1.000
_cell.angle_alpha   90.00
_cell.angle_beta   90.00
_cell.angle_gamma   90.00
#
_symmetry.space_group_name_H-M   'P 1'
#
loop_
_entity.id
_entity.type
_entity.pdbx_description
1 polymer ?
#
loop_
_entity_poly.entity_id
_entity_poly.type
_entity_poly.pdbx_seq_one_letter_code
_entity_poly.pdbx_strand_id
1 'polypeptide(L)'
;MSFKELSIMSDKKGTVLFYPYIPKKSIKILENRLSTRWIGQGPMVDKFEKKFSKIFLNGKECVSTGSGTDALHLAYILAGIKKNDEVIAPVFTCTATNIPLLYIGAKIKFVDVDPKTMNICIKDLKKKNYKKNKSDHLCSLWWNPL
;
A
#
# COMPACT_ATOMS: atom_id res chain seq x y z
N MET A 1 -18.73 -17.81 17.46
CA MET A 1 -17.27 -17.68 17.68
C MET A 1 -16.98 -16.41 18.46
N SER A 2 -16.45 -16.54 19.63
CA SER A 2 -16.08 -15.40 20.49
C SER A 2 -14.73 -14.84 20.00
N PHE A 3 -14.62 -13.50 19.86
CA PHE A 3 -13.38 -12.82 19.49
C PHE A 3 -12.18 -13.09 20.43
N LYS A 4 -12.41 -13.76 21.54
CA LYS A 4 -11.34 -14.26 22.43
C LYS A 4 -10.45 -15.33 21.77
N GLU A 5 -10.93 -16.03 20.74
CA GLU A 5 -10.15 -17.07 20.06
C GLU A 5 -9.14 -16.53 19.04
N LEU A 6 -9.29 -15.26 18.62
CA LEU A 6 -8.26 -14.57 17.84
C LEU A 6 -7.09 -14.06 18.67
N SER A 7 -7.17 -14.15 20.00
CA SER A 7 -6.05 -13.88 20.91
C SER A 7 -5.03 -15.02 21.02
N ILE A 8 -5.17 -16.06 20.22
CA ILE A 8 -4.30 -17.25 20.23
C ILE A 8 -2.84 -16.93 19.87
N MET A 9 -2.57 -15.74 19.35
CA MET A 9 -1.20 -15.31 19.06
C MET A 9 -0.54 -14.48 20.17
N SER A 10 -1.14 -14.36 21.35
CA SER A 10 -0.42 -13.89 22.53
C SER A 10 0.35 -15.05 23.17
N ASP A 11 1.25 -15.64 22.42
CA ASP A 11 2.26 -16.47 23.02
C ASP A 11 3.05 -15.58 24.00
N LYS A 12 3.02 -15.92 25.29
CA LYS A 12 3.67 -15.13 26.35
C LYS A 12 5.18 -14.90 26.14
N LYS A 13 5.73 -15.43 25.05
CA LYS A 13 7.14 -15.37 24.66
C LYS A 13 7.42 -14.59 23.37
N GLY A 14 6.40 -14.12 22.63
CA GLY A 14 6.58 -13.43 21.36
C GLY A 14 6.10 -11.98 21.38
N THR A 15 6.80 -11.11 20.64
CA THR A 15 6.35 -9.75 20.38
C THR A 15 5.47 -9.77 19.15
N VAL A 16 4.18 -9.42 19.30
CA VAL A 16 3.27 -9.28 18.17
C VAL A 16 3.60 -8.00 17.42
N LEU A 17 4.07 -8.14 16.19
CA LEU A 17 4.48 -7.00 15.35
C LEU A 17 3.27 -6.26 14.76
N PHE A 18 2.20 -6.96 14.42
CA PHE A 18 0.98 -6.40 13.84
C PHE A 18 -0.25 -6.97 14.53
N TYR A 19 -1.10 -6.07 15.00
CA TYR A 19 -2.40 -6.43 15.56
C TYR A 19 -3.49 -5.57 14.90
N PRO A 20 -4.34 -6.14 14.02
CA PRO A 20 -5.39 -5.38 13.37
C PRO A 20 -6.45 -4.94 14.38
N TYR A 21 -6.72 -3.66 14.43
CA TYR A 21 -7.82 -3.12 15.23
C TYR A 21 -9.14 -3.19 14.43
N ILE A 22 -10.10 -3.95 14.92
CA ILE A 22 -11.43 -4.07 14.32
C ILE A 22 -12.46 -3.48 15.31
N PRO A 23 -13.04 -2.31 15.01
CA PRO A 23 -14.08 -1.73 15.86
C PRO A 23 -15.31 -2.65 15.95
N LYS A 24 -15.90 -2.80 17.14
CA LYS A 24 -17.13 -3.61 17.33
C LYS A 24 -18.28 -3.19 16.39
N LYS A 25 -18.38 -1.89 16.10
CA LYS A 25 -19.36 -1.34 15.16
C LYS A 25 -19.20 -1.88 13.74
N SER A 26 -17.96 -2.15 13.32
CA SER A 26 -17.66 -2.67 11.97
C SER A 26 -18.20 -4.09 11.78
N ILE A 27 -18.18 -4.91 12.85
CA ILE A 27 -18.71 -6.27 12.80
C ILE A 27 -20.21 -6.26 12.51
N LYS A 28 -20.96 -5.41 13.22
CA LYS A 28 -22.41 -5.30 13.02
C LYS A 28 -22.77 -4.78 11.62
N ILE A 29 -21.98 -3.87 11.09
CA ILE A 29 -22.15 -3.37 9.72
C ILE A 29 -21.86 -4.48 8.71
N LEU A 30 -20.80 -5.27 8.92
CA LEU A 30 -20.45 -6.39 8.06
C LEU A 30 -21.54 -7.48 8.04
N GLU A 31 -22.04 -7.88 9.23
CA GLU A 31 -23.14 -8.82 9.36
C GLU A 31 -24.36 -8.40 8.53
N ASN A 32 -24.77 -7.12 8.68
CA ASN A 32 -25.87 -6.56 7.90
C ASN A 32 -25.59 -6.52 6.39
N ARG A 33 -24.32 -6.44 5.97
CA ARG A 33 -23.98 -6.43 4.55
C ARG A 33 -23.92 -7.83 3.95
N LEU A 34 -23.40 -8.79 4.69
CA LEU A 34 -23.38 -10.19 4.26
C LEU A 34 -24.79 -10.78 4.07
N SER A 35 -25.80 -10.25 4.77
CA SER A 35 -27.20 -10.61 4.55
C SER A 35 -27.80 -9.99 3.29
N THR A 36 -27.10 -9.06 2.61
CA THR A 36 -27.53 -8.51 1.32
C THR A 36 -26.83 -9.26 0.18
N ARG A 37 -27.28 -9.05 -1.06
CA ARG A 37 -26.63 -9.63 -2.25
C ARG A 37 -25.39 -8.85 -2.70
N TRP A 38 -25.09 -7.70 -2.09
CA TRP A 38 -23.98 -6.82 -2.44
C TRP A 38 -22.74 -7.14 -1.59
N ILE A 39 -22.05 -8.23 -1.94
CA ILE A 39 -20.85 -8.71 -1.23
C ILE A 39 -19.56 -8.12 -1.84
N GLY A 40 -19.59 -7.76 -3.13
CA GLY A 40 -18.48 -7.12 -3.85
C GLY A 40 -18.66 -5.62 -4.01
N GLN A 41 -18.25 -5.10 -5.16
CA GLN A 41 -18.47 -3.71 -5.52
C GLN A 41 -19.94 -3.36 -5.57
N GLY A 42 -20.35 -2.26 -4.94
CA GLY A 42 -21.74 -1.84 -4.86
C GLY A 42 -21.91 -0.56 -4.04
N PRO A 43 -23.13 -0.21 -3.64
CA PRO A 43 -23.45 1.09 -3.03
C PRO A 43 -22.61 1.47 -1.81
N MET A 44 -22.03 0.49 -1.09
CA MET A 44 -21.14 0.79 0.04
C MET A 44 -19.76 1.21 -0.39
N VAL A 45 -19.26 0.66 -1.49
CA VAL A 45 -17.99 1.08 -2.11
C VAL A 45 -18.14 2.51 -2.61
N ASP A 46 -19.20 2.81 -3.36
CA ASP A 46 -19.47 4.17 -3.85
C ASP A 46 -19.56 5.20 -2.70
N LYS A 47 -20.22 4.82 -1.60
CA LYS A 47 -20.32 5.65 -0.40
C LYS A 47 -18.97 5.85 0.27
N PHE A 48 -18.14 4.82 0.32
CA PHE A 48 -16.77 4.90 0.84
C PHE A 48 -15.93 5.85 0.00
N GLU A 49 -15.89 5.67 -1.31
CA GLU A 49 -15.11 6.48 -2.24
C GLU A 49 -15.52 7.96 -2.18
N LYS A 50 -16.81 8.26 -2.22
CA LYS A 50 -17.33 9.63 -2.06
C LYS A 50 -16.91 10.26 -0.74
N LYS A 51 -16.96 9.51 0.37
CA LYS A 51 -16.58 10.01 1.67
C LYS A 51 -15.07 10.21 1.78
N PHE A 52 -14.28 9.28 1.27
CA PHE A 52 -12.82 9.36 1.22
C PHE A 52 -12.36 10.54 0.38
N SER A 53 -12.91 10.68 -0.81
CA SER A 53 -12.67 11.82 -1.70
C SER A 53 -12.93 13.17 -1.01
N LYS A 54 -14.07 13.30 -0.33
CA LYS A 54 -14.42 14.54 0.37
C LYS A 54 -13.48 14.86 1.53
N ILE A 55 -13.05 13.84 2.31
CA ILE A 55 -12.27 14.05 3.54
C ILE A 55 -10.78 14.23 3.24
N PHE A 56 -10.24 13.44 2.32
CA PHE A 56 -8.79 13.33 2.13
C PHE A 56 -8.29 13.90 0.81
N LEU A 57 -9.15 14.01 -0.22
CA LEU A 57 -8.71 14.36 -1.57
C LEU A 57 -9.32 15.67 -2.10
N ASN A 58 -9.91 16.50 -1.22
CA ASN A 58 -10.55 17.76 -1.61
C ASN A 58 -11.58 17.59 -2.76
N GLY A 59 -12.32 16.48 -2.76
CA GLY A 59 -13.34 16.20 -3.77
C GLY A 59 -12.84 15.56 -5.06
N LYS A 60 -11.52 15.27 -5.20
CA LYS A 60 -11.01 14.53 -6.36
C LYS A 60 -11.49 13.10 -6.33
N GLU A 61 -11.76 12.55 -7.49
CA GLU A 61 -12.20 11.15 -7.64
C GLU A 61 -11.15 10.18 -7.13
N CYS A 62 -11.60 9.06 -6.60
CA CYS A 62 -10.78 7.95 -6.19
C CYS A 62 -11.47 6.62 -6.48
N VAL A 63 -10.67 5.59 -6.60
CA VAL A 63 -11.13 4.21 -6.82
C VAL A 63 -10.55 3.33 -5.72
N SER A 64 -11.38 2.56 -5.06
CA SER A 64 -10.96 1.55 -4.11
C SER A 64 -10.50 0.28 -4.83
N THR A 65 -9.50 -0.38 -4.28
CA THR A 65 -8.93 -1.62 -4.80
C THR A 65 -8.99 -2.71 -3.73
N GLY A 66 -8.76 -3.96 -4.11
CA GLY A 66 -8.81 -5.10 -3.19
C GLY A 66 -7.72 -5.09 -2.11
N SER A 67 -6.60 -4.44 -2.40
CA SER A 67 -5.46 -4.33 -1.49
C SER A 67 -4.60 -3.11 -1.79
N GLY A 68 -3.71 -2.75 -0.86
CA GLY A 68 -2.67 -1.75 -1.12
C GLY A 68 -1.71 -2.15 -2.25
N THR A 69 -1.46 -3.45 -2.41
CA THR A 69 -0.66 -3.99 -3.52
C THR A 69 -1.32 -3.70 -4.87
N ASP A 70 -2.64 -3.90 -4.98
CA ASP A 70 -3.39 -3.61 -6.19
C ASP A 70 -3.43 -2.11 -6.48
N ALA A 71 -3.58 -1.30 -5.43
CA ALA A 71 -3.53 0.16 -5.55
C ALA A 71 -2.19 0.64 -6.10
N LEU A 72 -1.08 0.07 -5.61
CA LEU A 72 0.27 0.37 -6.11
C LEU A 72 0.46 -0.10 -7.54
N HIS A 73 -0.02 -1.29 -7.88
CA HIS A 73 0.06 -1.80 -9.25
C HIS A 73 -0.66 -0.87 -10.23
N LEU A 74 -1.89 -0.48 -9.89
CA LEU A 74 -2.65 0.48 -10.70
C LEU A 74 -1.94 1.83 -10.80
N ALA A 75 -1.40 2.33 -9.69
CA ALA A 75 -0.66 3.60 -9.68
C ALA A 75 0.58 3.56 -10.58
N TYR A 76 1.32 2.46 -10.59
CA TYR A 76 2.48 2.31 -11.47
C TYR A 76 2.10 2.28 -12.96
N ILE A 77 1.01 1.59 -13.29
CA ILE A 77 0.48 1.59 -14.67
C ILE A 77 0.06 3.00 -15.08
N LEU A 78 -0.66 3.71 -14.21
CA LEU A 78 -1.11 5.08 -14.48
C LEU A 78 0.06 6.07 -14.56
N ALA A 79 1.14 5.83 -13.83
CA ALA A 79 2.39 6.59 -13.95
C ALA A 79 3.14 6.31 -15.27
N GLY A 80 2.67 5.36 -16.07
CA GLY A 80 3.26 5.03 -17.36
C GLY A 80 4.47 4.12 -17.31
N ILE A 81 4.70 3.43 -16.17
CA ILE A 81 5.80 2.46 -16.04
C ILE A 81 5.55 1.28 -16.96
N LYS A 82 6.59 0.89 -17.71
CA LYS A 82 6.55 -0.17 -18.72
C LYS A 82 7.62 -1.24 -18.46
N LYS A 83 7.50 -2.33 -19.17
CA LYS A 83 8.53 -3.39 -19.18
C LYS A 83 9.90 -2.80 -19.54
N ASN A 84 10.91 -3.20 -18.78
CA ASN A 84 12.31 -2.74 -18.85
C ASN A 84 12.59 -1.32 -18.34
N ASP A 85 11.60 -0.55 -17.90
CA ASP A 85 11.85 0.71 -17.21
C ASP A 85 12.61 0.48 -15.91
N GLU A 86 13.49 1.40 -15.57
CA GLU A 86 14.22 1.36 -14.30
C GLU A 86 13.44 2.14 -13.25
N VAL A 87 13.12 1.48 -12.12
CA VAL A 87 12.39 2.08 -11.00
C VAL A 87 13.24 1.98 -9.75
N ILE A 88 13.37 3.09 -9.05
CA ILE A 88 14.12 3.15 -7.80
C ILE A 88 13.17 2.90 -6.63
N ALA A 89 13.54 1.95 -5.78
CA ALA A 89 12.77 1.60 -4.60
C ALA A 89 13.68 1.44 -3.38
N PRO A 90 13.18 1.73 -2.16
CA PRO A 90 13.96 1.47 -0.96
C PRO A 90 14.11 -0.02 -0.73
N VAL A 91 15.27 -0.45 -0.22
CA VAL A 91 15.51 -1.86 0.16
C VAL A 91 14.66 -2.27 1.35
N PHE A 92 14.40 -1.35 2.27
CA PHE A 92 13.57 -1.57 3.45
C PHE A 92 12.16 -1.05 3.22
N THR A 93 11.27 -1.94 2.79
CA THR A 93 9.86 -1.65 2.54
C THR A 93 9.03 -2.94 2.57
N CYS A 94 7.71 -2.80 2.58
CA CYS A 94 6.82 -3.94 2.39
C CYS A 94 6.99 -4.51 0.97
N THR A 95 6.96 -5.82 0.84
CA THR A 95 7.02 -6.54 -0.45
C THR A 95 5.96 -6.04 -1.45
N ALA A 96 4.81 -5.58 -0.93
CA ALA A 96 3.73 -4.96 -1.71
C ALA A 96 4.19 -3.79 -2.58
N THR A 97 5.28 -3.09 -2.21
CA THR A 97 5.85 -2.00 -2.98
C THR A 97 6.55 -2.51 -4.24
N ASN A 98 7.26 -3.62 -4.14
CA ASN A 98 8.15 -4.10 -5.19
C ASN A 98 7.51 -5.13 -6.13
N ILE A 99 6.60 -5.96 -5.62
CA ILE A 99 5.95 -7.04 -6.39
C ILE A 99 5.22 -6.52 -7.63
N PRO A 100 4.42 -5.44 -7.57
CA PRO A 100 3.74 -4.93 -8.75
C PRO A 100 4.70 -4.45 -9.86
N LEU A 101 5.88 -3.95 -9.49
CA LEU A 101 6.91 -3.57 -10.47
C LEU A 101 7.42 -4.79 -11.24
N LEU A 102 7.57 -5.93 -10.57
CA LEU A 102 7.95 -7.19 -11.22
C LEU A 102 6.85 -7.68 -12.16
N TYR A 103 5.57 -7.52 -11.80
CA TYR A 103 4.45 -7.88 -12.68
C TYR A 103 4.43 -7.05 -13.96
N ILE A 104 4.79 -5.78 -13.88
CA ILE A 104 4.93 -4.91 -15.06
C ILE A 104 6.18 -5.27 -15.89
N GLY A 105 7.15 -5.97 -15.30
CA GLY A 105 8.44 -6.29 -15.92
C GLY A 105 9.43 -5.13 -15.83
N ALA A 106 9.26 -4.23 -14.90
CA ALA A 106 10.21 -3.16 -14.62
C ALA A 106 11.48 -3.71 -13.91
N LYS A 107 12.58 -3.00 -14.04
CA LYS A 107 13.86 -3.28 -13.39
C LYS A 107 13.98 -2.46 -12.12
N ILE A 108 14.00 -3.13 -10.97
CA ILE A 108 14.09 -2.45 -9.68
C ILE A 108 15.56 -2.18 -9.34
N LYS A 109 15.88 -0.92 -9.05
CA LYS A 109 17.15 -0.50 -8.47
C LYS A 109 16.94 -0.16 -7.01
N PHE A 110 17.51 -0.96 -6.14
CA PHE A 110 17.38 -0.75 -4.70
C PHE A 110 18.34 0.33 -4.20
N VAL A 111 17.81 1.18 -3.33
CA VAL A 111 18.55 2.22 -2.61
C VAL A 111 18.40 1.97 -1.13
N ASP A 112 19.46 2.26 -0.38
CA ASP A 112 19.45 2.13 1.07
C ASP A 112 18.51 3.15 1.74
N VAL A 113 18.20 2.94 3.01
CA VAL A 113 17.41 3.85 3.81
C VAL A 113 18.26 4.62 4.80
N ASP A 114 17.84 5.83 5.13
CA ASP A 114 18.43 6.62 6.20
C ASP A 114 18.02 6.00 7.55
N PRO A 115 18.95 5.60 8.42
CA PRO A 115 18.66 4.91 9.66
C PRO A 115 17.87 5.74 10.69
N LYS A 116 17.83 7.07 10.52
CA LYS A 116 17.07 7.94 11.42
C LYS A 116 15.63 8.12 10.99
N THR A 117 15.38 8.18 9.69
CA THR A 117 14.05 8.46 9.14
C THR A 117 13.39 7.24 8.52
N MET A 118 14.16 6.18 8.27
CA MET A 118 13.75 4.97 7.54
C MET A 118 13.23 5.25 6.11
N ASN A 119 13.41 6.47 5.61
CA ASN A 119 13.11 6.86 4.24
C ASN A 119 14.33 6.64 3.33
N ILE A 120 14.14 6.77 2.02
CA ILE A 120 15.23 6.63 1.02
C ILE A 120 16.43 7.51 1.39
N CYS A 121 17.62 6.91 1.44
CA CYS A 121 18.86 7.61 1.67
C CYS A 121 19.27 8.40 0.43
N ILE A 122 19.13 9.73 0.46
CA ILE A 122 19.48 10.62 -0.65
C ILE A 122 20.98 10.54 -1.02
N LYS A 123 21.84 10.27 -0.05
CA LYS A 123 23.28 10.12 -0.30
C LYS A 123 23.57 8.87 -1.13
N ASP A 124 22.94 7.74 -0.83
CA ASP A 124 23.08 6.51 -1.60
C ASP A 124 22.44 6.64 -2.98
N LEU A 125 21.27 7.26 -3.06
CA LEU A 125 20.61 7.60 -4.31
C LEU A 125 21.53 8.37 -5.26
N LYS A 126 22.21 9.41 -4.77
CA LYS A 126 23.16 10.21 -5.57
C LYS A 126 24.41 9.43 -5.99
N LYS A 127 24.92 8.54 -5.13
CA LYS A 127 26.11 7.71 -5.43
C LYS A 127 25.88 6.72 -6.56
N LYS A 128 24.68 6.15 -6.65
CA LYS A 128 24.33 5.15 -7.66
C LYS A 128 24.17 5.69 -9.07
N ASN A 129 24.48 6.99 -9.24
CA ASN A 129 24.66 7.71 -10.52
C ASN A 129 23.68 7.22 -11.60
N TYR A 130 22.37 7.44 -11.33
CA TYR A 130 21.34 7.07 -12.28
C TYR A 130 21.52 7.93 -13.52
N LYS A 131 22.10 7.34 -14.57
CA LYS A 131 22.11 7.97 -15.88
C LYS A 131 20.66 8.28 -16.22
N LYS A 132 20.40 9.53 -16.55
CA LYS A 132 19.11 10.04 -16.99
C LYS A 132 18.67 9.31 -18.26
N ASN A 133 18.13 8.10 -18.10
CA ASN A 133 17.38 7.46 -19.16
C ASN A 133 16.00 8.11 -19.18
N LYS A 134 15.39 8.24 -20.33
CA LYS A 134 14.06 8.89 -20.54
C LYS A 134 12.91 8.28 -19.74
N SER A 135 13.16 7.24 -18.97
CA SER A 135 12.20 6.43 -18.22
C SER A 135 12.55 6.29 -16.72
N ASP A 136 13.36 7.20 -16.17
CA ASP A 136 13.68 7.13 -14.73
C ASP A 136 12.49 7.59 -13.89
N HIS A 137 11.67 6.64 -13.48
CA HIS A 137 10.60 6.86 -12.52
C HIS A 137 11.13 6.67 -11.09
N LEU A 138 11.08 7.74 -10.31
CA LEU A 138 11.38 7.67 -8.87
C LEU A 138 10.12 7.24 -8.13
N CYS A 139 10.07 5.99 -7.69
CA CYS A 139 9.02 5.53 -6.79
C CYS A 139 9.34 5.97 -5.36
N SER A 140 9.07 7.23 -5.02
CA SER A 140 9.09 7.68 -3.64
C SER A 140 7.69 7.53 -3.03
N LEU A 141 7.37 6.34 -2.59
CA LEU A 141 6.23 6.15 -1.70
C LEU A 141 6.65 6.66 -0.33
N TRP A 142 6.12 7.81 0.02
CA TRP A 142 6.32 8.43 1.32
C TRP A 142 5.64 7.56 2.39
N TRP A 143 6.40 6.74 3.06
CA TRP A 143 6.05 6.28 4.38
C TRP A 143 6.58 7.32 5.36
N ASN A 144 5.74 8.24 5.75
CA ASN A 144 6.03 9.10 6.88
C ASN A 144 5.29 8.49 8.07
N PRO A 145 5.94 7.77 8.99
CA PRO A 145 5.31 7.44 10.26
C PRO A 145 5.11 8.76 11.00
N LEU A 146 3.86 9.02 11.36
CA LEU A 146 3.48 10.10 12.26
C LEU A 146 4.19 9.91 13.60
#